data_52dddf40371afb9d3f0bd78f92470927
#
_entry.id   52dddf40371afb9d3f0bd78f92470927
#
_cell.length_a   1.000
_cell.length_b   1.000
_cell.length_c   1.000
_cell.angle_alpha   90.00
_cell.angle_beta   90.00
_cell.angle_gamma   90.00
#
_symmetry.space_group_name_H-M   'P 1'
#
loop_
_entity.id
_entity.type
_entity.pdbx_description
1 polymer ?
#
loop_
_entity_poly.entity_id
_entity_poly.type
_entity_poly.pdbx_seq_one_letter_code
_entity_poly.pdbx_strand_id
1 'polypeptide(L)'
;MLLAVTVVNFKNGSLPPVHIISTFARAAAREVFATMLNIEVAAHESEDDVAKPPIEISGVSGGVSFTGKMTGILYLNLTDGLAKAAANRILGDDPARPDEEVNDVVGELTNMVTGNLKSKMADRGFNCALSIPTVLRGLKVSVDNLQSPLSLTSSFNVPEIGETLNICIFARLEE
;
A
#
# COMPACT_ATOMS: atom_id res chain seq x y z
N MET A 1 -17.11 9.30 19.97
CA MET A 1 -17.01 10.64 19.36
C MET A 1 -16.95 10.43 17.85
N LEU A 2 -18.05 10.73 17.14
CA LEU A 2 -18.12 10.56 15.68
C LEU A 2 -17.20 11.62 15.05
N LEU A 3 -16.11 11.20 14.42
CA LEU A 3 -15.34 12.09 13.54
C LEU A 3 -16.22 12.41 12.32
N ALA A 4 -16.69 13.65 12.27
CA ALA A 4 -17.38 14.17 11.11
C ALA A 4 -16.41 14.14 9.92
N VAL A 5 -16.64 13.23 8.97
CA VAL A 5 -15.95 13.23 7.69
C VAL A 5 -16.43 14.48 6.96
N THR A 6 -15.66 15.55 7.05
CA THR A 6 -15.89 16.75 6.24
C THR A 6 -15.72 16.36 4.78
N VAL A 7 -16.82 16.36 4.04
CA VAL A 7 -16.80 16.17 2.58
C VAL A 7 -16.13 17.40 1.97
N VAL A 8 -14.84 17.33 1.77
CA VAL A 8 -14.10 18.38 1.06
C VAL A 8 -14.32 18.16 -0.44
N ASN A 9 -15.14 18.99 -1.05
CA ASN A 9 -15.29 19.05 -2.50
C ASN A 9 -14.01 19.67 -3.09
N PHE A 10 -13.20 18.85 -3.75
CA PHE A 10 -12.02 19.34 -4.47
C PHE A 10 -12.45 20.06 -5.74
N LYS A 11 -11.96 21.29 -5.93
CA LYS A 11 -12.06 21.98 -7.21
C LYS A 11 -11.30 21.17 -8.25
N ASN A 12 -11.90 21.02 -9.43
CA ASN A 12 -11.31 20.32 -10.58
C ASN A 12 -9.83 20.71 -10.75
N GLY A 13 -8.93 19.72 -10.70
CA GLY A 13 -7.51 19.88 -11.05
C GLY A 13 -6.51 19.99 -9.90
N SER A 14 -6.90 19.85 -8.63
CA SER A 14 -5.93 19.79 -7.51
C SER A 14 -5.76 18.35 -7.01
N LEU A 15 -4.53 17.96 -6.68
CA LEU A 15 -4.25 16.72 -5.94
C LEU A 15 -5.12 16.67 -4.68
N PRO A 16 -5.69 15.50 -4.35
CA PRO A 16 -6.30 15.33 -3.04
C PRO A 16 -5.22 15.63 -1.99
N PRO A 17 -5.59 16.32 -0.89
CA PRO A 17 -4.64 16.54 0.17
C PRO A 17 -3.94 15.25 0.56
N VAL A 18 -2.64 15.32 0.77
CA VAL A 18 -1.75 14.20 1.14
C VAL A 18 -2.38 13.31 2.21
N HIS A 19 -2.96 13.92 3.26
CA HIS A 19 -3.59 13.22 4.37
C HIS A 19 -4.80 12.38 3.96
N ILE A 20 -5.49 12.69 2.85
CA ILE A 20 -6.61 11.88 2.38
C ILE A 20 -6.11 10.62 1.70
N ILE A 21 -5.07 10.73 0.86
CA ILE A 21 -4.47 9.56 0.20
C ILE A 21 -3.90 8.61 1.26
N SER A 22 -3.17 9.14 2.24
CA SER A 22 -2.59 8.34 3.31
C SER A 22 -3.67 7.70 4.20
N THR A 23 -4.72 8.43 4.54
CA THR A 23 -5.87 7.88 5.28
C THR A 23 -6.54 6.73 4.54
N PHE A 24 -6.75 6.86 3.24
CA PHE A 24 -7.35 5.81 2.42
C PHE A 24 -6.43 4.62 2.23
N ALA A 25 -5.13 4.84 2.05
CA ALA A 25 -4.13 3.77 1.97
C ALA A 25 -4.06 2.97 3.28
N ARG A 26 -4.05 3.66 4.42
CA ARG A 26 -4.09 3.03 5.75
C ARG A 26 -5.37 2.22 5.96
N ALA A 27 -6.52 2.78 5.59
CA ALA A 27 -7.80 2.06 5.68
C ALA A 27 -7.81 0.83 4.77
N ALA A 28 -7.29 0.94 3.55
CA ALA A 28 -7.20 -0.17 2.60
C ALA A 28 -6.33 -1.31 3.13
N ALA A 29 -5.16 -1.01 3.70
CA ALA A 29 -4.30 -2.02 4.30
C ALA A 29 -5.00 -2.73 5.47
N ARG A 30 -5.55 -1.98 6.42
CA ARG A 30 -6.27 -2.54 7.58
C ARG A 30 -7.40 -3.47 7.13
N GLU A 31 -8.21 -3.04 6.17
CA GLU A 31 -9.34 -3.81 5.66
C GLU A 31 -8.89 -5.11 4.98
N VAL A 32 -7.89 -5.04 4.11
CA VAL A 32 -7.39 -6.22 3.39
C VAL A 32 -6.72 -7.21 4.35
N PHE A 33 -5.86 -6.77 5.25
CA PHE A 33 -5.20 -7.64 6.21
C PHE A 33 -6.19 -8.29 7.19
N ALA A 34 -7.18 -7.54 7.67
CA ALA A 34 -8.21 -8.07 8.54
C ALA A 34 -9.10 -9.11 7.82
N THR A 35 -9.53 -8.81 6.59
CA THR A 35 -10.48 -9.69 5.88
C THR A 35 -9.83 -10.92 5.26
N MET A 36 -8.61 -10.78 4.72
CA MET A 36 -7.93 -11.88 4.01
C MET A 36 -7.08 -12.73 4.93
N LEU A 37 -6.49 -12.14 5.95
CA LEU A 37 -5.53 -12.82 6.82
C LEU A 37 -6.02 -12.98 8.25
N ASN A 38 -7.12 -12.33 8.62
CA ASN A 38 -7.55 -12.18 10.01
C ASN A 38 -6.41 -11.66 10.91
N ILE A 39 -5.68 -10.66 10.40
CA ILE A 39 -4.55 -9.99 11.07
C ILE A 39 -4.89 -8.53 11.27
N GLU A 40 -4.75 -8.04 12.50
CA GLU A 40 -4.82 -6.61 12.79
C GLU A 40 -3.47 -5.93 12.50
N VAL A 41 -3.52 -4.82 11.77
CA VAL A 41 -2.36 -3.97 11.53
C VAL A 41 -2.58 -2.61 12.20
N ALA A 42 -1.64 -2.20 13.03
CA ALA A 42 -1.66 -0.93 13.74
C ALA A 42 -0.79 0.09 13.00
N ALA A 43 -1.42 1.10 12.42
CA ALA A 43 -0.66 2.16 11.76
C ALA A 43 0.08 3.01 12.79
N HIS A 44 1.32 3.36 12.48
CA HIS A 44 2.01 4.44 13.19
C HIS A 44 1.33 5.76 12.81
N GLU A 45 0.86 6.49 13.81
CA GLU A 45 0.39 7.86 13.63
C GLU A 45 1.63 8.76 13.58
N SER A 46 2.18 8.98 12.40
CA SER A 46 3.13 10.07 12.16
C SER A 46 2.37 11.23 11.51
N GLU A 47 2.64 12.44 11.98
CA GLU A 47 2.06 13.65 11.38
C GLU A 47 2.54 13.88 9.94
N ASP A 48 3.70 13.32 9.56
CA ASP A 48 4.33 13.46 8.25
C ASP A 48 4.40 12.11 7.51
N ASP A 49 3.34 11.79 6.76
CA ASP A 49 3.38 10.68 5.80
C ASP A 49 4.18 11.02 4.52
N VAL A 50 4.62 12.27 4.38
CA VAL A 50 5.42 12.70 3.23
C VAL A 50 6.83 12.13 3.34
N ALA A 51 7.15 11.21 2.46
CA ALA A 51 8.47 10.63 2.39
C ALA A 51 9.38 11.44 1.46
N LYS A 52 10.66 11.50 1.80
CA LYS A 52 11.70 12.06 0.92
C LYS A 52 12.38 10.91 0.17
N PRO A 53 12.26 10.81 -1.16
CA PRO A 53 13.01 9.83 -1.94
C PRO A 53 14.52 10.03 -1.80
N PRO A 54 15.34 8.96 -1.98
CA PRO A 54 14.90 7.60 -2.28
C PRO A 54 14.29 6.89 -1.07
N ILE A 55 13.27 6.06 -1.31
CA ILE A 55 12.68 5.19 -0.28
C ILE A 55 13.35 3.83 -0.35
N GLU A 56 13.83 3.35 0.77
CA GLU A 56 14.42 2.00 0.86
C GLU A 56 13.33 0.98 1.21
N ILE A 57 13.26 -0.07 0.40
CA ILE A 57 12.38 -1.22 0.62
C ILE A 57 13.21 -2.48 0.81
N SER A 58 12.78 -3.36 1.70
CA SER A 58 13.45 -4.62 2.00
C SER A 58 12.42 -5.73 2.22
N GLY A 59 12.86 -6.99 2.13
CA GLY A 59 11.96 -8.15 2.25
C GLY A 59 11.24 -8.45 0.93
N VAL A 60 9.93 -8.58 0.96
CA VAL A 60 9.10 -8.87 -0.21
C VAL A 60 8.16 -7.71 -0.47
N SER A 61 8.26 -7.12 -1.66
CA SER A 61 7.52 -5.93 -2.04
C SER A 61 6.67 -6.19 -3.28
N GLY A 62 5.36 -6.04 -3.15
CA GLY A 62 4.47 -5.97 -4.30
C GLY A 62 4.35 -4.53 -4.80
N GLY A 63 4.34 -4.34 -6.11
CA GLY A 63 4.13 -3.04 -6.75
C GLY A 63 2.96 -3.09 -7.73
N VAL A 64 2.02 -2.15 -7.64
CA VAL A 64 0.91 -1.99 -8.59
C VAL A 64 0.86 -0.54 -9.04
N SER A 65 0.99 -0.34 -10.35
CA SER A 65 0.84 0.99 -10.96
C SER A 65 -0.64 1.31 -11.19
N PHE A 66 -0.95 2.58 -11.13
CA PHE A 66 -2.27 3.10 -11.48
C PHE A 66 -2.12 4.25 -12.46
N THR A 67 -3.03 4.33 -13.44
CA THR A 67 -3.01 5.33 -14.52
C THR A 67 -4.41 5.86 -14.78
N GLY A 68 -4.56 7.16 -14.86
CA GLY A 68 -5.82 7.85 -15.07
C GLY A 68 -5.74 9.30 -14.65
N LYS A 69 -6.76 9.83 -13.97
CA LYS A 69 -6.68 11.18 -13.41
C LYS A 69 -5.58 11.36 -12.37
N MET A 70 -5.16 10.28 -11.77
CA MET A 70 -3.95 10.19 -10.96
C MET A 70 -3.13 9.02 -11.46
N THR A 71 -1.84 9.27 -11.75
CA THR A 71 -0.90 8.25 -12.21
C THR A 71 0.19 8.06 -11.18
N GLY A 72 0.58 6.80 -10.95
CA GLY A 72 1.60 6.49 -9.96
C GLY A 72 1.79 5.00 -9.72
N ILE A 73 2.39 4.69 -8.59
CA ILE A 73 2.61 3.32 -8.12
C ILE A 73 2.45 3.24 -6.62
N LEU A 74 1.84 2.15 -6.15
CA LEU A 74 1.82 1.75 -4.75
C LEU A 74 2.72 0.54 -4.58
N TYR A 75 3.61 0.59 -3.61
CA TYR A 75 4.38 -0.55 -3.10
C TYR A 75 3.83 -0.96 -1.74
N LEU A 76 3.54 -2.25 -1.59
CA LEU A 76 3.27 -2.91 -0.31
C LEU A 76 4.51 -3.70 0.08
N ASN A 77 5.22 -3.25 1.11
CA ASN A 77 6.48 -3.84 1.55
C ASN A 77 6.23 -4.66 2.82
N LEU A 78 6.51 -5.93 2.77
CA LEU A 78 6.41 -6.87 3.88
C LEU A 78 7.80 -7.36 4.29
N THR A 79 8.03 -7.51 5.59
CA THR A 79 9.18 -8.31 6.04
C THR A 79 9.06 -9.75 5.54
N ASP A 80 10.16 -10.47 5.41
CA ASP A 80 10.12 -11.88 4.99
C ASP A 80 9.27 -12.74 5.93
N GLY A 81 9.32 -12.46 7.24
CA GLY A 81 8.51 -13.15 8.24
C GLY A 81 7.01 -12.93 8.01
N LEU A 82 6.60 -11.67 7.79
CA LEU A 82 5.20 -11.35 7.54
C LEU A 82 4.71 -11.91 6.19
N ALA A 83 5.53 -11.86 5.14
CA ALA A 83 5.18 -12.40 3.84
C ALA A 83 4.92 -13.93 3.91
N LYS A 84 5.79 -14.67 4.60
CA LYS A 84 5.60 -16.10 4.85
C LYS A 84 4.38 -16.39 5.72
N ALA A 85 4.17 -15.63 6.78
CA ALA A 85 2.99 -15.75 7.64
C ALA A 85 1.70 -15.52 6.86
N ALA A 86 1.67 -14.50 6.00
CA ALA A 86 0.53 -14.21 5.13
C ALA A 86 0.25 -15.36 4.15
N ALA A 87 1.30 -15.91 3.51
CA ALA A 87 1.17 -17.05 2.63
C ALA A 87 0.63 -18.29 3.37
N ASN A 88 1.13 -18.57 4.56
CA ASN A 88 0.63 -19.69 5.37
C ASN A 88 -0.83 -19.50 5.83
N ARG A 89 -1.25 -18.27 6.10
CA ARG A 89 -2.66 -17.98 6.43
C ARG A 89 -3.62 -18.28 5.29
N ILE A 90 -3.21 -18.02 4.04
CA ILE A 90 -4.05 -18.20 2.85
C ILE A 90 -3.98 -19.62 2.31
N LEU A 91 -2.79 -20.22 2.27
CA LEU A 91 -2.51 -21.47 1.59
C LEU A 91 -2.40 -22.69 2.53
N GLY A 92 -2.43 -22.45 3.85
CA GLY A 92 -2.18 -23.46 4.88
C GLY A 92 -0.71 -23.46 5.33
N ASP A 93 -0.44 -24.06 6.51
CA ASP A 93 0.91 -24.09 7.07
C ASP A 93 1.84 -24.99 6.26
N ASP A 94 2.94 -24.41 5.77
CA ASP A 94 4.03 -25.12 5.11
C ASP A 94 5.38 -24.45 5.44
N PRO A 95 6.23 -25.09 6.27
CA PRO A 95 7.54 -24.52 6.61
C PRO A 95 8.53 -24.53 5.44
N ALA A 96 8.26 -25.32 4.39
CA ALA A 96 9.10 -25.42 3.19
C ALA A 96 8.51 -24.69 1.98
N ARG A 97 7.55 -23.78 2.22
CA ARG A 97 6.85 -23.05 1.15
C ARG A 97 7.82 -22.38 0.18
N PRO A 98 7.69 -22.62 -1.13
CA PRO A 98 8.49 -21.98 -2.16
C PRO A 98 8.30 -20.46 -2.18
N ASP A 99 9.36 -19.74 -2.48
CA ASP A 99 9.33 -18.27 -2.57
C ASP A 99 8.34 -17.75 -3.64
N GLU A 100 8.13 -18.51 -4.71
CA GLU A 100 7.16 -18.20 -5.77
C GLU A 100 5.74 -18.10 -5.22
N GLU A 101 5.31 -19.04 -4.38
CA GLU A 101 3.98 -19.01 -3.76
C GLU A 101 3.84 -17.84 -2.77
N VAL A 102 4.91 -17.51 -2.05
CA VAL A 102 4.93 -16.32 -1.18
C VAL A 102 4.81 -15.05 -2.02
N ASN A 103 5.50 -14.99 -3.15
CA ASN A 103 5.44 -13.85 -4.08
C ASN A 103 4.04 -13.68 -4.66
N ASP A 104 3.38 -14.78 -5.06
CA ASP A 104 2.02 -14.73 -5.59
C ASP A 104 1.04 -14.15 -4.56
N VAL A 105 1.14 -14.59 -3.31
CA VAL A 105 0.31 -14.05 -2.22
C VAL A 105 0.58 -12.57 -1.98
N VAL A 106 1.85 -12.14 -1.95
CA VAL A 106 2.19 -10.72 -1.78
C VAL A 106 1.70 -9.88 -2.96
N GLY A 107 1.82 -10.39 -4.18
CA GLY A 107 1.27 -9.75 -5.38
C GLY A 107 -0.24 -9.55 -5.27
N GLU A 108 -0.98 -10.57 -4.87
CA GLU A 108 -2.44 -10.50 -4.72
C GLU A 108 -2.85 -9.53 -3.59
N LEU A 109 -2.21 -9.59 -2.43
CA LEU A 109 -2.46 -8.64 -1.34
C LEU A 109 -2.20 -7.19 -1.79
N THR A 110 -1.14 -6.96 -2.57
CA THR A 110 -0.83 -5.62 -3.11
C THR A 110 -1.91 -5.15 -4.07
N ASN A 111 -2.37 -6.04 -4.95
CA ASN A 111 -3.45 -5.77 -5.88
C ASN A 111 -4.75 -5.40 -5.13
N MET A 112 -5.09 -6.14 -4.07
CA MET A 112 -6.27 -5.87 -3.25
C MET A 112 -6.18 -4.54 -2.49
N VAL A 113 -5.03 -4.23 -1.88
CA VAL A 113 -4.81 -2.94 -1.19
C VAL A 113 -4.91 -1.78 -2.18
N THR A 114 -4.28 -1.90 -3.35
CA THR A 114 -4.34 -0.86 -4.39
C THR A 114 -5.75 -0.72 -4.97
N GLY A 115 -6.46 -1.83 -5.17
CA GLY A 115 -7.85 -1.86 -5.63
C GLY A 115 -8.81 -1.18 -4.65
N ASN A 116 -8.63 -1.43 -3.35
CA ASN A 116 -9.42 -0.78 -2.30
C ASN A 116 -9.13 0.74 -2.24
N LEU A 117 -7.84 1.13 -2.30
CA LEU A 117 -7.45 2.53 -2.42
C LEU A 117 -8.07 3.19 -3.66
N LYS A 118 -7.98 2.53 -4.83
CA LYS A 118 -8.59 3.00 -6.08
C LYS A 118 -10.08 3.29 -5.92
N SER A 119 -10.83 2.38 -5.30
CA SER A 119 -12.27 2.54 -5.09
C SER A 119 -12.57 3.78 -4.25
N LYS A 120 -11.86 3.96 -3.13
CA LYS A 120 -11.99 5.13 -2.26
C LYS A 120 -11.64 6.45 -2.98
N MET A 121 -10.65 6.40 -3.89
CA MET A 121 -10.25 7.54 -4.71
C MET A 121 -11.26 7.83 -5.82
N ALA A 122 -11.84 6.80 -6.44
CA ALA A 122 -12.87 6.94 -7.48
C ALA A 122 -14.12 7.63 -6.95
N ASP A 123 -14.53 7.36 -5.71
CA ASP A 123 -15.63 8.04 -5.02
C ASP A 123 -15.39 9.57 -4.87
N ARG A 124 -14.14 9.98 -5.00
CA ARG A 124 -13.72 11.41 -5.00
C ARG A 124 -13.43 11.96 -6.40
N GLY A 125 -13.75 11.20 -7.45
CA GLY A 125 -13.58 11.60 -8.84
C GLY A 125 -12.21 11.30 -9.44
N PHE A 126 -11.32 10.60 -8.71
CA PHE A 126 -9.98 10.20 -9.18
C PHE A 126 -10.00 8.78 -9.75
N ASN A 127 -10.63 8.61 -10.91
CA ASN A 127 -10.68 7.31 -11.59
C ASN A 127 -9.33 6.96 -12.20
N CYS A 128 -8.91 5.69 -12.02
CA CYS A 128 -7.71 5.14 -12.62
C CYS A 128 -7.88 3.65 -12.96
N ALA A 129 -7.05 3.16 -13.87
CA ALA A 129 -6.86 1.74 -14.15
C ALA A 129 -5.62 1.23 -13.41
N LEU A 130 -5.61 -0.05 -13.05
CA LEU A 130 -4.49 -0.71 -12.38
C LEU A 130 -3.72 -1.59 -13.36
N SER A 131 -2.41 -1.69 -13.16
CA SER A 131 -1.57 -2.72 -13.80
C SER A 131 -1.73 -4.07 -13.10
N ILE A 132 -1.20 -5.12 -13.69
CA ILE A 132 -0.89 -6.36 -12.99
C ILE A 132 0.18 -6.10 -11.91
N PRO A 133 0.19 -6.83 -10.79
CA PRO A 133 1.22 -6.69 -9.77
C PRO A 133 2.59 -7.17 -10.26
N THR A 134 3.63 -6.51 -9.77
CA THR A 134 5.03 -6.94 -9.89
C THR A 134 5.58 -7.17 -8.49
N VAL A 135 6.35 -8.23 -8.27
CA VAL A 135 6.94 -8.51 -6.97
C VAL A 135 8.46 -8.38 -7.04
N LEU A 136 9.01 -7.65 -6.09
CA LEU A 136 10.44 -7.48 -5.86
C LEU A 136 10.80 -8.21 -4.57
N ARG A 137 11.89 -8.99 -4.60
CA ARG A 137 12.44 -9.63 -3.42
C ARG A 137 13.91 -9.31 -3.31
N GLY A 138 14.37 -8.91 -2.12
CA GLY A 138 15.78 -8.61 -1.94
C GLY A 138 16.09 -7.97 -0.59
N LEU A 139 17.37 -7.88 -0.27
CA LEU A 139 17.84 -7.36 1.01
C LEU A 139 17.61 -5.86 1.15
N LYS A 140 17.75 -5.10 0.07
CA LYS A 140 17.56 -3.65 0.07
C LYS A 140 17.43 -3.13 -1.36
N VAL A 141 16.32 -2.49 -1.66
CA VAL A 141 16.08 -1.82 -2.94
C VAL A 141 15.80 -0.35 -2.66
N SER A 142 16.53 0.54 -3.33
CA SER A 142 16.28 1.97 -3.28
C SER A 142 15.34 2.36 -4.41
N VAL A 143 14.21 2.96 -4.06
CA VAL A 143 13.21 3.41 -5.02
C VAL A 143 13.17 4.93 -5.02
N ASP A 144 13.42 5.51 -6.19
CA ASP A 144 13.30 6.92 -6.44
C ASP A 144 12.37 7.17 -7.63
N ASN A 145 11.46 8.10 -7.49
CA ASN A 145 10.61 8.54 -8.59
C ASN A 145 10.74 10.05 -8.76
N LEU A 146 11.73 10.44 -9.57
CA LEU A 146 12.12 11.84 -9.79
C LEU A 146 11.01 12.72 -10.38
N GLN A 147 9.94 12.13 -10.91
CA GLN A 147 8.84 12.85 -11.56
C GLN A 147 7.55 12.88 -10.74
N SER A 148 7.55 12.29 -9.54
CA SER A 148 6.36 12.29 -8.70
C SER A 148 6.40 13.45 -7.71
N PRO A 149 5.48 14.42 -7.80
CA PRO A 149 5.39 15.49 -6.83
C PRO A 149 4.90 15.02 -5.46
N LEU A 150 4.32 13.82 -5.39
CA LEU A 150 3.82 13.21 -4.17
C LEU A 150 4.55 11.90 -3.89
N SER A 151 5.18 11.83 -2.72
CA SER A 151 5.78 10.61 -2.17
C SER A 151 5.27 10.43 -0.73
N LEU A 152 4.64 9.29 -0.46
CA LEU A 152 4.04 8.96 0.83
C LEU A 152 4.58 7.64 1.34
N THR A 153 4.74 7.53 2.66
CA THR A 153 5.02 6.27 3.33
C THR A 153 4.13 6.14 4.57
N SER A 154 3.44 5.03 4.69
CA SER A 154 2.70 4.68 5.90
C SER A 154 3.24 3.39 6.46
N SER A 155 3.64 3.41 7.74
CA SER A 155 4.21 2.26 8.45
C SER A 155 3.19 1.64 9.38
N PHE A 156 3.26 0.31 9.53
CA PHE A 156 2.36 -0.45 10.39
C PHE A 156 3.15 -1.49 11.18
N ASN A 157 2.73 -1.69 12.41
CA ASN A 157 3.11 -2.85 13.21
C ASN A 157 2.05 -3.95 13.07
N VAL A 158 2.48 -5.18 13.14
CA VAL A 158 1.66 -6.37 13.23
C VAL A 158 1.91 -7.04 14.58
N PRO A 159 1.22 -6.61 15.65
CA PRO A 159 1.55 -7.02 17.02
C PRO A 159 1.48 -8.53 17.24
N GLU A 160 0.54 -9.21 16.60
CA GLU A 160 0.34 -10.66 16.70
C GLU A 160 1.57 -11.46 16.27
N ILE A 161 2.32 -10.93 15.28
CA ILE A 161 3.45 -11.63 14.65
C ILE A 161 4.78 -11.00 15.08
N GLY A 162 4.76 -9.76 15.57
CA GLY A 162 5.96 -8.98 15.89
C GLY A 162 6.70 -8.45 14.67
N GLU A 163 6.00 -8.31 13.55
CA GLU A 163 6.54 -7.89 12.25
C GLU A 163 6.00 -6.53 11.85
N THR A 164 6.53 -6.00 10.74
CA THR A 164 6.13 -4.69 10.20
C THR A 164 5.81 -4.77 8.72
N LEU A 165 4.98 -3.83 8.25
CA LEU A 165 4.80 -3.56 6.84
C LEU A 165 4.78 -2.05 6.58
N ASN A 166 5.09 -1.68 5.34
CA ASN A 166 5.02 -0.30 4.89
C ASN A 166 4.28 -0.22 3.56
N ILE A 167 3.50 0.86 3.38
CA ILE A 167 2.97 1.25 2.08
C ILE A 167 3.74 2.49 1.63
N CYS A 168 4.27 2.43 0.40
CA CYS A 168 4.89 3.57 -0.25
C CYS A 168 4.09 3.93 -1.50
N ILE A 169 3.74 5.20 -1.68
CA ILE A 169 2.99 5.69 -2.83
C ILE A 169 3.77 6.83 -3.47
N PHE A 170 4.01 6.70 -4.77
CA PHE A 170 4.47 7.78 -5.63
C PHE A 170 3.35 8.13 -6.60
N ALA A 171 2.96 9.39 -6.66
CA ALA A 171 1.84 9.80 -7.49
C ALA A 171 1.99 11.21 -8.07
N ARG A 172 1.30 11.43 -9.20
CA ARG A 172 1.09 12.73 -9.81
C ARG A 172 -0.32 12.80 -10.40
N LEU A 173 -0.82 14.02 -10.57
CA LEU A 173 -2.01 14.26 -11.38
C LEU A 173 -1.63 14.29 -12.87
N GLU A 174 -2.50 13.75 -13.68
CA GLU A 174 -2.47 14.01 -15.12
C GLU A 174 -3.35 15.25 -15.42
N GLU A 175 -2.81 16.16 -16.23
CA GLU A 175 -3.50 17.36 -16.70
C GLU A 175 -4.62 17.03 -17.70
#